data_3c0fe70a158a9b6241006ec005a9ce35
#
_entry.id   3c0fe70a158a9b6241006ec005a9ce35
#
_cell.length_a   1.000
_cell.length_b   1.000
_cell.length_c   1.000
_cell.angle_alpha   90.00
_cell.angle_beta   90.00
_cell.angle_gamma   90.00
#
_symmetry.space_group_name_H-M   'P 1'
#
loop_
_entity.id
_entity.type
_entity.pdbx_description
1 polymer ?
#
loop_
_entity_poly.entity_id
_entity_poly.type
_entity_poly.pdbx_seq_one_letter_code
_entity_poly.pdbx_strand_id
1 'polypeptide(L)'
;MAARMTTRGTTYKTCLARRDSPALCFPAKFFLSRLYPHDPYFPPHSFPTCVTLASPPPRHFPSFFTLAKAQTPAYLGALLIEPGLSSGMCLTAASNTDGAIVTIQPCSGQTSQQWTFTGGSVKIYGNTKCLDVTNGSTTNGNKLQIWTCSTNNSPNQQFYYTGDYHLSWTNHGKCVDLTDGSLAAGNRPQIWDCSNTNANQVWNTGYSASALPATSENGQSGTNACGTTSSQSSKCQTAWINSASDFCLWAPPSVGSIGDTERDEVAWCTKSGRGTRTIPNGTLKGVHFVKTPDYVQVTGVGDFTKINIPKGDEGGELDPHGADGNGNPVGGLVFGNSFGNALQYHEWTSFISDSEFCFRACTGPNAAQNCQHIYDVMGCSWNMPANYDAGSFENCDADDDLPMGVYGTSTWYQGQSPTPAAHPAAKSSNCAPVASPTVGPARRRLDAGFEYVRMPDPTPAPVM
;
A
#
# COMPACT_ATOMS: atom_id res chain seq x y z
N MET A 1 49.13 35.61 16.56
CA MET A 1 48.74 35.41 17.95
C MET A 1 47.79 34.22 17.99
N ALA A 2 48.30 33.13 18.53
CA ALA A 2 47.58 31.84 18.61
C ALA A 2 46.93 31.70 19.97
N ALA A 3 45.68 31.26 20.01
CA ALA A 3 45.08 30.74 21.23
C ALA A 3 44.57 29.34 20.95
N ARG A 4 45.23 28.39 21.60
CA ARG A 4 44.80 26.96 21.75
C ARG A 4 43.67 26.91 22.77
N MET A 5 42.59 26.23 22.44
CA MET A 5 41.67 25.65 23.44
C MET A 5 41.64 24.14 23.28
N THR A 6 42.08 23.46 24.31
CA THR A 6 42.00 22.01 24.48
C THR A 6 40.66 21.64 25.11
N THR A 7 39.87 20.79 24.50
CA THR A 7 38.74 20.13 25.15
C THR A 7 39.04 18.65 25.32
N ARG A 8 38.96 18.21 26.59
CA ARG A 8 39.08 16.81 27.00
C ARG A 8 37.89 16.00 26.53
N GLY A 9 38.13 14.92 25.80
CA GLY A 9 37.13 13.94 25.43
C GLY A 9 36.86 12.96 26.57
N THR A 10 35.63 12.87 26.96
CA THR A 10 35.12 11.83 27.86
C THR A 10 34.39 10.77 27.03
N THR A 11 34.94 9.57 26.99
CA THR A 11 34.34 8.44 26.27
C THR A 11 33.36 7.72 27.18
N TYR A 12 32.08 7.74 26.84
CA TYR A 12 31.08 6.90 27.48
C TYR A 12 30.98 5.55 26.78
N LYS A 13 31.17 4.47 27.54
CA LYS A 13 30.87 3.11 27.08
C LYS A 13 29.45 2.78 27.48
N THR A 14 28.60 2.54 26.50
CA THR A 14 27.22 2.06 26.69
C THR A 14 27.24 0.53 26.73
N CYS A 15 26.83 -0.06 27.84
CA CYS A 15 26.53 -1.50 27.94
C CYS A 15 25.03 -1.71 27.77
N LEU A 16 24.63 -2.43 26.72
CA LEU A 16 23.28 -2.93 26.53
C LEU A 16 23.13 -4.27 27.27
N ALA A 17 22.28 -4.30 28.30
CA ALA A 17 21.88 -5.54 28.97
C ALA A 17 20.57 -6.05 28.39
N ARG A 18 20.58 -7.27 27.83
CA ARG A 18 19.36 -8.04 27.57
C ARG A 18 18.88 -8.69 28.89
N ARG A 19 17.56 -8.69 29.09
CA ARG A 19 16.89 -9.46 30.15
C ARG A 19 17.04 -10.96 29.83
N ASP A 20 17.22 -11.75 30.93
CA ASP A 20 17.16 -13.21 30.96
C ASP A 20 18.38 -13.98 30.45
N SER A 21 19.54 -13.76 31.13
CA SER A 21 20.56 -14.81 31.29
C SER A 21 21.61 -14.37 32.33
N PRO A 22 22.15 -15.26 33.16
CA PRO A 22 23.11 -14.89 34.21
C PRO A 22 24.43 -14.44 33.59
N ALA A 23 24.93 -13.32 34.07
CA ALA A 23 26.18 -12.72 33.63
C ALA A 23 27.37 -13.60 34.02
N LEU A 24 28.08 -14.13 33.03
CA LEU A 24 29.41 -14.70 33.16
C LEU A 24 30.42 -13.61 32.87
N CYS A 25 31.08 -13.12 33.91
CA CYS A 25 32.24 -12.24 33.77
C CYS A 25 33.48 -13.10 33.43
N PHE A 26 34.02 -12.95 32.22
CA PHE A 26 35.33 -13.44 31.87
C PHE A 26 36.37 -12.35 32.05
N PRO A 27 37.54 -12.63 32.69
CA PRO A 27 38.61 -11.64 32.78
C PRO A 27 39.31 -11.50 31.43
N ALA A 28 39.43 -10.28 30.97
CA ALA A 28 40.20 -9.95 29.78
C ALA A 28 41.69 -10.10 30.07
N LYS A 29 42.23 -11.30 29.82
CA LYS A 29 43.66 -11.57 29.62
C LYS A 29 43.74 -12.57 28.49
N PHE A 30 44.02 -12.06 27.31
CA PHE A 30 44.75 -12.70 26.21
C PHE A 30 44.51 -11.87 24.95
N PHE A 31 45.46 -11.01 24.66
CA PHE A 31 45.88 -10.48 23.39
C PHE A 31 46.53 -9.11 23.58
N LEU A 32 47.76 -9.14 24.14
CA LEU A 32 48.74 -8.05 23.99
C LEU A 32 50.10 -8.58 24.44
N SER A 33 50.69 -9.40 23.61
CA SER A 33 52.11 -9.71 23.69
C SER A 33 52.69 -9.62 22.29
N ARG A 34 53.03 -8.43 21.93
CA ARG A 34 54.15 -8.08 21.02
C ARG A 34 54.11 -6.57 20.82
N LEU A 35 55.09 -5.96 21.46
CA LEU A 35 55.79 -4.72 21.17
C LEU A 35 55.93 -3.85 22.42
N TYR A 36 57.17 -3.79 22.84
CA TYR A 36 57.89 -2.90 23.76
C TYR A 36 58.42 -3.56 25.05
N PRO A 37 59.75 -3.53 25.23
CA PRO A 37 60.42 -4.00 26.42
C PRO A 37 60.60 -2.88 27.46
N HIS A 38 60.46 -3.29 28.73
CA HIS A 38 61.01 -2.74 29.95
C HIS A 38 60.91 -1.23 30.26
N ASP A 39 60.04 -0.92 31.20
CA ASP A 39 60.31 0.15 32.13
C ASP A 39 59.83 -0.27 33.58
N PRO A 40 60.73 -0.26 34.59
CA PRO A 40 60.46 -0.77 35.91
C PRO A 40 60.24 0.40 36.86
N TYR A 41 59.00 0.90 37.02
CA TYR A 41 58.62 1.75 38.17
C TYR A 41 57.10 2.00 38.19
N PHE A 42 56.37 1.17 38.95
CA PHE A 42 55.08 1.61 39.54
C PHE A 42 54.80 0.82 40.84
N PRO A 43 54.43 1.52 41.93
CA PRO A 43 54.11 0.89 43.21
C PRO A 43 52.67 0.31 43.21
N PRO A 44 52.36 -0.63 44.16
CA PRO A 44 51.07 -1.31 44.16
C PRO A 44 49.98 -0.42 44.75
N HIS A 45 48.95 -0.14 43.97
CA HIS A 45 47.74 0.52 44.46
C HIS A 45 46.59 -0.49 44.63
N SER A 46 46.00 -0.34 45.82
CA SER A 46 44.86 -1.00 46.45
C SER A 46 43.65 -1.18 45.57
N PHE A 47 42.98 -2.33 45.77
CA PHE A 47 41.70 -2.70 45.14
C PHE A 47 40.56 -1.85 45.68
N PRO A 48 39.61 -1.36 44.84
CA PRO A 48 38.40 -0.76 45.32
C PRO A 48 37.38 -1.81 45.72
N THR A 49 36.82 -1.68 46.90
CA THR A 49 35.73 -2.46 47.47
C THR A 49 34.44 -2.26 46.66
N CYS A 50 33.76 -3.36 46.25
CA CYS A 50 32.41 -3.30 45.73
C CYS A 50 31.40 -2.84 46.77
N VAL A 51 30.81 -1.69 46.60
CA VAL A 51 29.64 -1.23 47.37
C VAL A 51 28.38 -1.73 46.65
N THR A 52 27.63 -2.60 47.30
CA THR A 52 26.31 -3.01 46.85
C THR A 52 25.32 -1.87 47.11
N LEU A 53 24.89 -1.21 46.04
CA LEU A 53 23.77 -0.26 46.07
C LEU A 53 22.46 -1.03 46.00
N ALA A 54 21.63 -0.88 47.01
CA ALA A 54 20.25 -1.40 47.05
C ALA A 54 19.44 -0.83 45.85
N SER A 55 18.74 -1.69 45.13
CA SER A 55 17.83 -1.31 44.05
C SER A 55 16.69 -0.42 44.58
N PRO A 56 16.41 0.72 43.94
CA PRO A 56 15.23 1.51 44.28
C PRO A 56 13.95 0.75 43.84
N PRO A 57 12.80 1.00 44.53
CA PRO A 57 11.54 0.35 44.17
C PRO A 57 11.07 0.74 42.75
N PRO A 58 10.27 -0.10 42.08
CA PRO A 58 9.82 0.17 40.72
C PRO A 58 9.02 1.48 40.69
N ARG A 59 9.55 2.48 40.03
CA ARG A 59 8.79 3.69 39.71
C ARG A 59 7.78 3.31 38.64
N HIS A 60 6.51 3.43 38.92
CA HIS A 60 5.46 3.49 37.93
C HIS A 60 5.76 4.68 37.02
N PHE A 61 6.29 4.41 35.81
CA PHE A 61 6.26 5.38 34.73
C PHE A 61 4.81 5.47 34.26
N PRO A 62 4.20 6.66 34.25
CA PRO A 62 2.96 6.82 33.52
C PRO A 62 3.24 6.44 32.07
N SER A 63 2.49 5.50 31.53
CA SER A 63 2.46 5.23 30.09
C SER A 63 2.04 6.53 29.42
N PHE A 64 3.01 7.26 28.87
CA PHE A 64 2.69 8.30 27.91
C PHE A 64 2.12 7.59 26.70
N PHE A 65 0.79 7.55 26.59
CA PHE A 65 0.13 7.35 25.31
C PHE A 65 0.63 8.49 24.43
N THR A 66 1.56 8.19 23.54
CA THR A 66 1.81 9.06 22.39
C THR A 66 0.50 9.10 21.65
N LEU A 67 -0.21 10.23 21.72
CA LEU A 67 -1.36 10.52 20.87
C LEU A 67 -0.89 10.25 19.44
N ALA A 68 -1.43 9.20 18.81
CA ALA A 68 -1.17 8.92 17.42
C ALA A 68 -1.51 10.20 16.66
N LYS A 69 -0.53 10.74 15.95
CA LYS A 69 -0.68 12.00 15.22
C LYS A 69 -1.80 11.78 14.21
N ALA A 70 -2.82 12.64 14.24
CA ALA A 70 -3.91 12.59 13.26
C ALA A 70 -3.29 12.58 11.86
N GLN A 71 -3.56 11.53 11.10
CA GLN A 71 -3.08 11.37 9.75
C GLN A 71 -4.25 11.59 8.81
N THR A 72 -4.05 12.38 7.80
CA THR A 72 -5.02 12.53 6.71
C THR A 72 -4.69 11.46 5.67
N PRO A 73 -5.67 10.75 5.09
CA PRO A 73 -5.42 9.90 3.93
C PRO A 73 -4.68 10.68 2.85
N ALA A 74 -3.76 10.04 2.15
CA ALA A 74 -2.92 10.70 1.12
C ALA A 74 -3.76 11.36 0.01
N TYR A 75 -4.94 10.81 -0.28
CA TYR A 75 -5.90 11.37 -1.21
C TYR A 75 -7.09 11.95 -0.45
N LEU A 76 -7.41 13.23 -0.72
CA LEU A 76 -8.49 13.97 -0.06
C LEU A 76 -9.85 13.90 -0.78
N GLY A 77 -9.92 13.21 -1.91
CA GLY A 77 -11.17 12.98 -2.65
C GLY A 77 -12.09 11.94 -1.99
N ALA A 78 -13.05 11.47 -2.76
CA ALA A 78 -13.94 10.42 -2.29
C ALA A 78 -13.23 9.06 -2.28
N LEU A 79 -13.26 8.41 -1.12
CA LEU A 79 -12.62 7.13 -0.83
C LEU A 79 -13.66 6.06 -0.53
N LEU A 80 -13.32 4.81 -0.81
CA LEU A 80 -13.94 3.65 -0.20
C LEU A 80 -13.24 3.37 1.14
N ILE A 81 -13.99 2.94 2.14
CA ILE A 81 -13.47 2.52 3.45
C ILE A 81 -13.82 1.04 3.60
N GLU A 82 -12.80 0.20 3.70
CA GLU A 82 -12.91 -1.25 3.75
C GLU A 82 -12.40 -1.81 5.08
N PRO A 83 -13.05 -2.83 5.68
CA PRO A 83 -12.46 -3.52 6.81
C PRO A 83 -11.08 -4.10 6.46
N GLY A 84 -10.10 -3.99 7.36
CA GLY A 84 -8.77 -4.56 7.17
C GLY A 84 -8.77 -6.09 7.04
N LEU A 85 -9.83 -6.74 7.50
CA LEU A 85 -10.01 -8.19 7.41
C LEU A 85 -10.38 -8.70 6.01
N SER A 86 -10.83 -7.82 5.09
CA SER A 86 -11.22 -8.21 3.73
C SER A 86 -11.19 -7.02 2.79
N SER A 87 -10.72 -7.24 1.56
CA SER A 87 -10.97 -6.36 0.43
C SER A 87 -12.27 -6.75 -0.26
N GLY A 88 -13.11 -5.78 -0.61
CA GLY A 88 -14.35 -5.99 -1.35
C GLY A 88 -15.63 -5.80 -0.55
N MET A 89 -15.52 -5.49 0.74
CA MET A 89 -16.64 -5.00 1.58
C MET A 89 -16.36 -3.55 1.94
N CYS A 90 -17.34 -2.67 1.76
CA CYS A 90 -17.20 -1.23 1.93
C CYS A 90 -18.18 -0.68 2.97
N LEU A 91 -17.72 0.28 3.75
CA LEU A 91 -18.55 1.07 4.65
C LEU A 91 -19.63 1.77 3.83
N THR A 92 -20.89 1.57 4.17
CA THR A 92 -22.04 1.96 3.35
C THR A 92 -23.11 2.60 4.20
N ALA A 93 -23.57 3.78 3.80
CA ALA A 93 -24.77 4.40 4.38
C ALA A 93 -26.03 3.88 3.68
N ALA A 94 -27.04 3.47 4.45
CA ALA A 94 -28.26 2.87 3.90
C ALA A 94 -29.09 3.84 3.04
N SER A 95 -29.07 5.13 3.34
CA SER A 95 -29.77 6.20 2.59
C SER A 95 -29.14 7.56 2.91
N ASN A 96 -29.48 8.59 2.13
CA ASN A 96 -29.08 9.99 2.39
C ASN A 96 -30.04 10.71 3.35
N THR A 97 -30.34 10.12 4.50
CA THR A 97 -31.23 10.70 5.53
C THR A 97 -30.57 10.70 6.89
N ASP A 98 -30.94 11.65 7.76
CA ASP A 98 -30.46 11.68 9.13
C ASP A 98 -30.90 10.42 9.89
N GLY A 99 -29.98 9.83 10.65
CA GLY A 99 -30.21 8.58 11.35
C GLY A 99 -30.08 7.32 10.48
N ALA A 100 -29.75 7.46 9.19
CA ALA A 100 -29.54 6.30 8.34
C ALA A 100 -28.39 5.45 8.90
N ILE A 101 -28.64 4.15 8.99
CA ILE A 101 -27.66 3.19 9.52
C ILE A 101 -26.45 3.07 8.59
N VAL A 102 -25.30 2.81 9.20
CA VAL A 102 -24.07 2.47 8.50
C VAL A 102 -23.84 0.97 8.63
N THR A 103 -23.50 0.32 7.52
CA THR A 103 -23.23 -1.11 7.40
C THR A 103 -22.01 -1.35 6.52
N ILE A 104 -21.53 -2.59 6.44
CA ILE A 104 -20.66 -3.01 5.34
C ILE A 104 -21.51 -3.69 4.26
N GLN A 105 -21.20 -3.42 3.00
CA GLN A 105 -21.81 -4.02 1.82
C GLN A 105 -20.73 -4.33 0.77
N PRO A 106 -20.98 -5.22 -0.19
CA PRO A 106 -20.06 -5.36 -1.32
C PRO A 106 -19.73 -4.00 -1.94
N CYS A 107 -18.44 -3.77 -2.19
CA CYS A 107 -17.97 -2.52 -2.79
C CYS A 107 -18.55 -2.35 -4.19
N SER A 108 -19.22 -1.24 -4.43
CA SER A 108 -19.86 -0.88 -5.70
C SER A 108 -19.41 0.48 -6.21
N GLY A 109 -18.73 1.28 -5.37
CA GLY A 109 -18.32 2.64 -5.70
C GLY A 109 -19.47 3.65 -5.82
N GLN A 110 -20.69 3.29 -5.40
CA GLN A 110 -21.84 4.19 -5.41
C GLN A 110 -21.68 5.32 -4.38
N THR A 111 -22.41 6.39 -4.53
CA THR A 111 -22.37 7.57 -3.64
C THR A 111 -22.62 7.23 -2.16
N SER A 112 -23.34 6.14 -1.87
CA SER A 112 -23.51 5.59 -0.52
C SER A 112 -22.26 4.96 0.09
N GLN A 113 -21.17 4.85 -0.67
CA GLN A 113 -19.87 4.31 -0.25
C GLN A 113 -18.71 5.29 -0.45
N GLN A 114 -18.99 6.50 -0.95
CA GLN A 114 -17.98 7.51 -1.25
C GLN A 114 -17.80 8.45 -0.04
N TRP A 115 -16.76 8.18 0.75
CA TRP A 115 -16.44 8.93 1.96
C TRP A 115 -15.30 9.92 1.72
N THR A 116 -15.33 11.06 2.39
CA THR A 116 -14.31 12.10 2.32
C THR A 116 -13.87 12.47 3.73
N PHE A 117 -12.55 12.56 3.93
CA PHE A 117 -11.96 13.00 5.19
C PHE A 117 -11.66 14.50 5.12
N THR A 118 -12.42 15.32 5.81
CA THR A 118 -12.21 16.77 5.80
C THR A 118 -12.77 17.44 7.05
N GLY A 119 -12.02 18.44 7.58
CA GLY A 119 -12.44 19.21 8.74
C GLY A 119 -12.65 18.39 10.01
N GLY A 120 -11.86 17.31 10.21
CA GLY A 120 -11.98 16.44 11.38
C GLY A 120 -13.21 15.52 11.36
N SER A 121 -13.86 15.36 10.21
CA SER A 121 -15.05 14.51 10.05
C SER A 121 -14.90 13.57 8.85
N VAL A 122 -15.59 12.44 8.89
CA VAL A 122 -15.75 11.48 7.79
C VAL A 122 -17.10 11.74 7.14
N LYS A 123 -17.09 12.29 5.93
CA LYS A 123 -18.27 12.83 5.26
C LYS A 123 -18.68 12.00 4.05
N ILE A 124 -19.95 12.07 3.69
CA ILE A 124 -20.55 11.33 2.58
C ILE A 124 -21.59 12.21 1.86
N TYR A 125 -22.08 11.78 0.71
CA TYR A 125 -23.07 12.46 -0.11
C TYR A 125 -22.72 13.93 -0.41
N GLY A 126 -21.53 14.14 -1.01
CA GLY A 126 -21.05 15.49 -1.34
C GLY A 126 -20.80 16.35 -0.10
N ASN A 127 -20.36 15.74 0.98
CA ASN A 127 -20.06 16.40 2.27
C ASN A 127 -21.28 16.94 3.03
N THR A 128 -22.48 16.53 2.68
CA THR A 128 -23.72 16.97 3.37
C THR A 128 -24.04 16.15 4.61
N LYS A 129 -23.57 14.88 4.66
CA LYS A 129 -23.74 13.98 5.80
C LYS A 129 -22.38 13.59 6.37
N CYS A 130 -22.34 13.36 7.68
CA CYS A 130 -21.16 12.95 8.43
C CYS A 130 -21.42 11.61 9.13
N LEU A 131 -20.37 10.79 9.23
CA LEU A 131 -20.37 9.64 10.13
C LEU A 131 -20.60 10.15 11.55
N ASP A 132 -21.51 9.52 12.27
CA ASP A 132 -22.04 10.02 13.54
C ASP A 132 -22.19 8.86 14.54
N VAL A 133 -21.77 9.10 15.77
CA VAL A 133 -21.95 8.15 16.87
C VAL A 133 -23.36 8.34 17.43
N THR A 134 -24.21 7.34 17.27
CA THR A 134 -25.61 7.41 17.67
C THR A 134 -25.77 7.91 19.11
N ASN A 135 -26.49 9.03 19.26
CA ASN A 135 -26.75 9.72 20.55
C ASN A 135 -25.46 10.12 21.33
N GLY A 136 -24.26 10.07 20.71
CA GLY A 136 -23.00 10.37 21.41
C GLY A 136 -22.68 9.42 22.58
N SER A 137 -23.27 8.23 22.61
CA SER A 137 -23.03 7.26 23.69
C SER A 137 -21.63 6.65 23.53
N THR A 138 -20.84 6.68 24.61
CA THR A 138 -19.48 6.11 24.68
C THR A 138 -19.48 4.62 25.02
N THR A 139 -20.66 4.00 25.18
CA THR A 139 -20.76 2.56 25.50
C THR A 139 -20.21 1.73 24.35
N ASN A 140 -19.34 0.77 24.66
CA ASN A 140 -18.86 -0.22 23.69
C ASN A 140 -20.05 -0.95 23.06
N GLY A 141 -20.00 -1.15 21.73
CA GLY A 141 -21.09 -1.73 20.97
C GLY A 141 -22.10 -0.74 20.41
N ASN A 142 -22.01 0.55 20.77
CA ASN A 142 -22.89 1.56 20.23
C ASN A 142 -22.68 1.70 18.71
N LYS A 143 -23.78 1.71 17.96
CA LYS A 143 -23.75 1.65 16.50
C LYS A 143 -23.58 3.02 15.87
N LEU A 144 -23.05 3.03 14.66
CA LEU A 144 -22.87 4.22 13.86
C LEU A 144 -24.05 4.50 12.95
N GLN A 145 -24.26 5.76 12.66
CA GLN A 145 -25.25 6.31 11.73
C GLN A 145 -24.60 7.41 10.89
N ILE A 146 -25.31 7.98 9.95
CA ILE A 146 -24.99 9.28 9.36
C ILE A 146 -25.99 10.32 9.83
N TRP A 147 -25.52 11.55 9.92
CA TRP A 147 -26.34 12.72 10.27
C TRP A 147 -25.91 13.93 9.45
N THR A 148 -26.77 14.93 9.30
CA THR A 148 -26.40 16.21 8.68
C THR A 148 -25.14 16.75 9.35
N CYS A 149 -24.10 17.10 8.57
CA CYS A 149 -22.85 17.59 9.10
C CYS A 149 -23.04 18.86 9.92
N SER A 150 -22.57 18.83 11.15
CA SER A 150 -22.65 19.98 12.06
C SER A 150 -21.70 21.09 11.62
N THR A 151 -22.21 22.32 11.55
CA THR A 151 -21.38 23.51 11.31
C THR A 151 -20.55 23.91 12.55
N ASN A 152 -20.91 23.39 13.73
CA ASN A 152 -20.28 23.70 15.01
C ASN A 152 -19.41 22.55 15.54
N ASN A 153 -18.93 21.68 14.66
CA ASN A 153 -18.05 20.55 15.02
C ASN A 153 -18.63 19.66 16.13
N SER A 154 -19.84 19.13 15.93
CA SER A 154 -20.46 18.19 16.88
C SER A 154 -19.47 17.11 17.32
N PRO A 155 -19.25 16.89 18.62
CA PRO A 155 -18.33 15.85 19.10
C PRO A 155 -18.63 14.46 18.55
N ASN A 156 -19.92 14.15 18.29
CA ASN A 156 -20.35 12.85 17.74
C ASN A 156 -19.84 12.59 16.31
N GLN A 157 -19.39 13.63 15.60
CA GLN A 157 -18.99 13.59 14.20
C GLN A 157 -17.49 13.84 13.99
N GLN A 158 -16.73 13.95 15.09
CA GLN A 158 -15.30 14.22 15.00
C GLN A 158 -14.53 12.91 15.00
N PHE A 159 -13.91 12.60 13.87
CA PHE A 159 -13.07 11.41 13.67
C PHE A 159 -11.76 11.80 13.02
N TYR A 160 -10.72 11.06 13.35
CA TYR A 160 -9.46 11.12 12.64
C TYR A 160 -8.98 9.72 12.24
N TYR A 161 -8.23 9.68 11.17
CA TYR A 161 -7.61 8.46 10.67
C TYR A 161 -6.20 8.37 11.23
N THR A 162 -5.84 7.23 11.80
CA THR A 162 -4.55 7.04 12.48
C THR A 162 -3.53 6.39 11.55
N GLY A 163 -2.24 6.48 11.89
CA GLY A 163 -1.16 5.85 11.14
C GLY A 163 -1.17 4.32 11.16
N ASP A 164 -1.93 3.72 12.08
CA ASP A 164 -2.18 2.28 12.20
C ASP A 164 -3.58 1.89 11.69
N TYR A 165 -4.15 2.73 10.81
CA TYR A 165 -5.39 2.50 10.06
C TYR A 165 -6.67 2.42 10.87
N HIS A 166 -6.74 3.07 12.02
CA HIS A 166 -7.98 3.18 12.79
C HIS A 166 -8.76 4.44 12.43
N LEU A 167 -10.08 4.34 12.45
CA LEU A 167 -11.00 5.47 12.49
C LEU A 167 -11.30 5.78 13.97
N SER A 168 -10.58 6.74 14.52
CA SER A 168 -10.66 7.06 15.95
C SER A 168 -11.65 8.20 16.21
N TRP A 169 -12.57 7.99 17.13
CA TRP A 169 -13.50 9.03 17.59
C TRP A 169 -12.76 10.00 18.53
N THR A 170 -12.63 11.23 18.09
CA THR A 170 -11.76 12.25 18.68
C THR A 170 -12.07 12.46 20.17
N ASN A 171 -11.04 12.39 21.02
CA ASN A 171 -11.09 12.61 22.47
C ASN A 171 -11.97 11.61 23.27
N HIS A 172 -12.39 10.49 22.70
CA HIS A 172 -13.24 9.51 23.39
C HIS A 172 -12.54 8.18 23.66
N GLY A 173 -11.32 7.95 23.11
CA GLY A 173 -10.60 6.68 23.25
C GLY A 173 -11.33 5.50 22.58
N LYS A 174 -12.21 5.80 21.64
CA LYS A 174 -13.02 4.82 20.90
C LYS A 174 -12.63 4.82 19.43
N CYS A 175 -12.65 3.64 18.84
CA CYS A 175 -12.40 3.40 17.43
C CYS A 175 -13.61 2.73 16.77
N VAL A 176 -13.80 2.98 15.48
CA VAL A 176 -14.78 2.24 14.68
C VAL A 176 -14.34 0.78 14.65
N ASP A 177 -15.25 -0.12 14.96
CA ASP A 177 -15.00 -1.55 15.15
C ASP A 177 -16.00 -2.35 14.33
N LEU A 178 -15.51 -3.34 13.60
CA LEU A 178 -16.35 -4.27 12.85
C LEU A 178 -16.96 -5.27 13.83
N THR A 179 -18.26 -5.16 14.08
CA THR A 179 -18.97 -6.00 15.04
C THR A 179 -18.66 -7.49 14.83
N ASP A 180 -18.12 -8.15 15.86
CA ASP A 180 -17.75 -9.56 15.88
C ASP A 180 -16.77 -10.00 14.76
N GLY A 181 -16.11 -9.04 14.08
CA GLY A 181 -15.27 -9.32 12.91
C GLY A 181 -16.03 -9.91 11.73
N SER A 182 -17.36 -9.85 11.74
CA SER A 182 -18.19 -10.46 10.71
C SER A 182 -18.16 -9.64 9.41
N LEU A 183 -17.79 -10.31 8.32
CA LEU A 183 -17.79 -9.75 6.97
C LEU A 183 -19.13 -9.92 6.24
N ALA A 184 -20.18 -10.38 6.93
CA ALA A 184 -21.50 -10.52 6.34
C ALA A 184 -22.04 -9.16 5.88
N ALA A 185 -22.61 -9.11 4.67
CA ALA A 185 -23.29 -7.92 4.16
C ALA A 185 -24.41 -7.49 5.12
N GLY A 186 -24.47 -6.21 5.43
CA GLY A 186 -25.42 -5.65 6.40
C GLY A 186 -24.90 -5.61 7.84
N ASN A 187 -23.71 -6.16 8.14
CA ASN A 187 -23.12 -6.01 9.46
C ASN A 187 -22.88 -4.53 9.76
N ARG A 188 -23.29 -4.12 10.96
CA ARG A 188 -23.23 -2.71 11.40
C ARG A 188 -21.97 -2.47 12.23
N PRO A 189 -21.04 -1.62 11.77
CA PRO A 189 -19.95 -1.15 12.60
C PRO A 189 -20.44 -0.47 13.89
N GLN A 190 -19.60 -0.54 14.89
CA GLN A 190 -19.83 0.01 16.22
C GLN A 190 -18.62 0.83 16.67
N ILE A 191 -18.72 1.48 17.83
CA ILE A 191 -17.55 1.98 18.52
C ILE A 191 -17.13 1.00 19.62
N TRP A 192 -15.83 0.89 19.84
CA TRP A 192 -15.23 0.08 20.91
C TRP A 192 -13.98 0.76 21.42
N ASP A 193 -13.50 0.38 22.62
CA ASP A 193 -12.21 0.87 23.12
C ASP A 193 -11.12 0.61 22.10
N CYS A 194 -10.32 1.64 21.77
CA CYS A 194 -9.25 1.48 20.78
C CYS A 194 -8.19 0.48 21.25
N SER A 195 -7.76 -0.40 20.37
CA SER A 195 -6.75 -1.42 20.64
C SER A 195 -5.93 -1.73 19.39
N ASN A 196 -4.61 -1.53 19.46
CA ASN A 196 -3.67 -1.79 18.37
C ASN A 196 -3.56 -3.28 17.99
N THR A 197 -4.14 -4.17 18.79
CA THR A 197 -4.15 -5.62 18.53
C THR A 197 -5.50 -6.13 18.03
N ASN A 198 -6.50 -5.26 17.91
CA ASN A 198 -7.82 -5.64 17.45
C ASN A 198 -7.96 -5.42 15.94
N ALA A 199 -7.85 -6.48 15.16
CA ALA A 199 -7.98 -6.43 13.70
C ALA A 199 -9.36 -5.93 13.21
N ASN A 200 -10.41 -5.99 14.06
CA ASN A 200 -11.73 -5.47 13.72
C ASN A 200 -11.76 -3.93 13.62
N GLN A 201 -10.72 -3.26 14.12
CA GLN A 201 -10.61 -1.80 14.14
C GLN A 201 -9.74 -1.24 13.01
N VAL A 202 -9.17 -2.12 12.20
CA VAL A 202 -8.37 -1.73 11.03
C VAL A 202 -9.30 -1.45 9.86
N TRP A 203 -9.17 -0.26 9.27
CA TRP A 203 -9.95 0.18 8.12
C TRP A 203 -9.03 0.71 7.03
N ASN A 204 -9.00 0.03 5.90
CA ASN A 204 -8.25 0.48 4.73
C ASN A 204 -9.04 1.53 3.96
N THR A 205 -8.34 2.47 3.33
CA THR A 205 -8.96 3.44 2.42
C THR A 205 -8.58 3.10 0.99
N GLY A 206 -9.58 3.04 0.12
CA GLY A 206 -9.41 2.79 -1.31
C GLY A 206 -10.03 3.90 -2.14
N TYR A 207 -9.69 3.96 -3.43
CA TYR A 207 -10.32 4.91 -4.33
C TYR A 207 -11.66 4.41 -4.83
N SER A 208 -12.63 5.33 -4.91
CA SER A 208 -13.81 5.09 -5.73
C SER A 208 -13.50 5.42 -7.18
N ALA A 209 -13.53 4.43 -8.07
CA ALA A 209 -13.27 4.64 -9.49
C ALA A 209 -14.23 5.64 -10.15
N SER A 210 -15.41 5.89 -9.55
CA SER A 210 -16.36 6.90 -10.05
C SER A 210 -16.08 8.33 -9.58
N ALA A 211 -15.14 8.51 -8.65
CA ALA A 211 -14.81 9.80 -8.03
C ALA A 211 -13.34 10.21 -8.20
N LEU A 212 -12.60 9.52 -9.05
CA LEU A 212 -11.22 9.88 -9.38
C LEU A 212 -11.18 11.22 -10.12
N PRO A 213 -10.04 11.95 -10.04
CA PRO A 213 -9.83 13.13 -10.87
C PRO A 213 -10.06 12.81 -12.36
N ALA A 214 -10.68 13.74 -13.08
CA ALA A 214 -10.80 13.63 -14.54
C ALA A 214 -9.53 14.07 -15.27
N THR A 215 -8.63 14.75 -14.57
CA THR A 215 -7.37 15.30 -15.10
C THR A 215 -6.22 14.89 -14.21
N SER A 216 -5.07 14.70 -14.81
CA SER A 216 -3.79 14.53 -14.14
C SER A 216 -3.22 15.88 -13.69
N GLU A 217 -2.01 15.87 -13.21
CA GLU A 217 -1.31 17.06 -12.74
C GLU A 217 -0.90 18.02 -13.87
N ASN A 218 -0.48 19.22 -13.47
CA ASN A 218 0.19 20.21 -14.32
C ASN A 218 -0.56 20.59 -15.60
N GLY A 219 -1.89 20.53 -15.58
CA GLY A 219 -2.70 20.86 -16.75
C GLY A 219 -2.81 19.74 -17.78
N GLN A 220 -2.20 18.60 -17.55
CA GLN A 220 -2.42 17.39 -18.34
C GLN A 220 -3.90 16.99 -18.31
N SER A 221 -4.37 16.32 -19.33
CA SER A 221 -5.73 15.82 -19.39
C SER A 221 -5.78 14.48 -20.12
N GLY A 222 -6.55 13.56 -19.55
CA GLY A 222 -6.77 12.24 -20.11
C GLY A 222 -8.18 11.74 -19.83
N THR A 223 -8.51 10.54 -20.26
CA THR A 223 -9.80 9.90 -20.02
C THR A 223 -9.77 9.16 -18.68
N ASN A 224 -10.02 9.87 -17.60
CA ASN A 224 -9.88 9.35 -16.23
C ASN A 224 -11.19 9.28 -15.43
N ALA A 225 -12.24 9.93 -15.85
CA ALA A 225 -13.57 9.83 -15.23
C ALA A 225 -14.31 8.57 -15.71
N CYS A 226 -13.78 7.40 -15.39
CA CYS A 226 -14.13 6.13 -16.03
C CYS A 226 -15.35 5.42 -15.42
N GLY A 227 -15.80 5.84 -14.24
CA GLY A 227 -16.85 5.14 -13.49
C GLY A 227 -16.38 3.77 -12.97
N THR A 228 -17.32 2.86 -12.76
CA THR A 228 -17.05 1.53 -12.18
C THR A 228 -17.32 0.36 -13.12
N THR A 229 -18.05 0.56 -14.21
CA THR A 229 -18.45 -0.52 -15.13
C THR A 229 -17.31 -0.83 -16.08
N SER A 230 -16.68 -1.98 -15.93
CA SER A 230 -15.64 -2.46 -16.85
C SER A 230 -16.22 -2.81 -18.23
N SER A 231 -15.51 -2.43 -19.28
CA SER A 231 -15.88 -2.68 -20.67
C SER A 231 -14.62 -2.89 -21.51
N GLN A 232 -14.66 -3.86 -22.43
CA GLN A 232 -13.52 -4.09 -23.35
C GLN A 232 -13.38 -3.00 -24.44
N SER A 233 -14.31 -2.06 -24.48
CA SER A 233 -14.21 -0.85 -25.31
C SER A 233 -13.88 0.41 -24.49
N SER A 234 -13.58 0.26 -23.20
CA SER A 234 -13.22 1.40 -22.34
C SER A 234 -12.02 2.16 -22.89
N LYS A 235 -12.08 3.47 -22.78
CA LYS A 235 -10.99 4.40 -23.06
C LYS A 235 -10.34 4.93 -21.79
N CYS A 236 -10.62 4.31 -20.63
CA CYS A 236 -10.09 4.72 -19.35
C CYS A 236 -8.57 4.70 -19.33
N GLN A 237 -7.98 5.80 -18.89
CA GLN A 237 -6.53 6.02 -18.72
C GLN A 237 -6.14 6.14 -17.25
N THR A 238 -6.77 5.35 -16.39
CA THR A 238 -6.44 5.26 -14.98
C THR A 238 -6.02 3.84 -14.63
N ALA A 239 -4.76 3.66 -14.28
CA ALA A 239 -4.19 2.38 -13.88
C ALA A 239 -4.08 2.27 -12.35
N TRP A 240 -3.95 1.04 -11.88
CA TRP A 240 -3.82 0.68 -10.47
C TRP A 240 -2.67 -0.31 -10.29
N ILE A 241 -1.96 -0.20 -9.15
CA ILE A 241 -0.89 -1.13 -8.80
C ILE A 241 -0.90 -1.40 -7.29
N ASN A 242 -1.35 -2.61 -6.89
CA ASN A 242 -1.53 -2.99 -5.49
C ASN A 242 -0.89 -4.32 -5.12
N SER A 243 -0.86 -5.28 -6.04
CA SER A 243 -0.33 -6.64 -5.82
C SER A 243 -0.26 -7.40 -7.14
N ALA A 244 0.36 -8.59 -7.14
CA ALA A 244 0.39 -9.47 -8.31
C ALA A 244 -1.01 -9.93 -8.78
N SER A 245 -2.04 -9.80 -7.94
CA SER A 245 -3.43 -10.11 -8.31
C SER A 245 -4.30 -8.87 -8.53
N ASP A 246 -3.75 -7.68 -8.32
CA ASP A 246 -4.48 -6.42 -8.39
C ASP A 246 -3.63 -5.30 -8.98
N PHE A 247 -3.53 -5.28 -10.31
CA PHE A 247 -2.81 -4.26 -11.07
C PHE A 247 -3.45 -4.06 -12.44
N CYS A 248 -3.02 -3.01 -13.13
CA CYS A 248 -3.35 -2.75 -14.51
C CYS A 248 -2.08 -2.65 -15.34
N LEU A 249 -2.21 -2.88 -16.62
CA LEU A 249 -1.22 -2.61 -17.67
C LEU A 249 -1.77 -1.54 -18.59
N TRP A 250 -0.89 -0.79 -19.22
CA TRP A 250 -1.20 0.05 -20.35
C TRP A 250 -1.09 -0.76 -21.63
N ALA A 251 -2.06 -0.65 -22.53
CA ALA A 251 -1.99 -1.32 -23.82
C ALA A 251 -2.94 -0.65 -24.82
N PRO A 252 -2.73 -0.88 -26.14
CA PRO A 252 -3.43 -0.17 -27.20
C PRO A 252 -4.96 -0.28 -27.14
N PRO A 253 -5.69 0.79 -27.45
CA PRO A 253 -7.16 0.75 -27.53
C PRO A 253 -7.67 -0.10 -28.69
N SER A 254 -6.87 -0.30 -29.72
CA SER A 254 -7.06 -1.20 -30.87
C SER A 254 -5.71 -1.79 -31.26
N VAL A 255 -5.66 -2.84 -32.04
CA VAL A 255 -4.39 -3.45 -32.43
C VAL A 255 -3.43 -2.42 -33.04
N GLY A 256 -2.27 -2.26 -32.38
CA GLY A 256 -1.24 -1.28 -32.73
C GLY A 256 0.04 -1.53 -31.94
N SER A 257 1.20 -1.12 -32.48
CA SER A 257 2.47 -1.20 -31.76
C SER A 257 2.48 -0.23 -30.57
N ILE A 258 3.21 -0.55 -29.52
CA ILE A 258 3.31 0.34 -28.35
C ILE A 258 3.88 1.68 -28.79
N GLY A 259 4.97 1.72 -29.54
CA GLY A 259 5.59 2.96 -29.98
C GLY A 259 4.69 3.87 -30.84
N ASP A 260 3.72 3.31 -31.58
CA ASP A 260 2.77 4.10 -32.38
C ASP A 260 1.57 4.58 -31.56
N THR A 261 1.25 3.91 -30.44
CA THR A 261 0.02 4.12 -29.67
C THR A 261 0.26 4.59 -28.23
N GLU A 262 1.50 4.78 -27.80
CA GLU A 262 1.89 5.13 -26.43
C GLU A 262 1.09 6.31 -25.85
N ARG A 263 0.71 7.27 -26.67
CA ARG A 263 -0.06 8.45 -26.25
C ARG A 263 -1.55 8.17 -26.03
N ASP A 264 -2.09 7.11 -26.64
CA ASP A 264 -3.51 6.75 -26.64
C ASP A 264 -3.79 5.48 -25.82
N GLU A 265 -2.77 4.90 -25.17
CA GLU A 265 -2.87 3.70 -24.38
C GLU A 265 -4.00 3.80 -23.34
N VAL A 266 -4.64 2.65 -23.08
CA VAL A 266 -5.73 2.54 -22.13
C VAL A 266 -5.40 1.52 -21.05
N ALA A 267 -6.07 1.63 -19.89
CA ALA A 267 -5.83 0.73 -18.78
C ALA A 267 -6.55 -0.62 -18.96
N TRP A 268 -5.79 -1.71 -18.84
CA TRP A 268 -6.24 -3.08 -18.78
C TRP A 268 -5.95 -3.66 -17.41
N CYS A 269 -6.96 -3.96 -16.61
CA CYS A 269 -6.79 -4.34 -15.21
C CYS A 269 -7.09 -5.82 -14.95
N THR A 270 -6.45 -6.38 -13.95
CA THR A 270 -6.74 -7.74 -13.44
C THR A 270 -8.06 -7.82 -12.68
N LYS A 271 -8.60 -6.68 -12.24
CA LYS A 271 -9.89 -6.59 -11.53
C LYS A 271 -10.90 -5.74 -12.29
N SER A 272 -12.16 -6.14 -12.23
CA SER A 272 -13.30 -5.34 -12.66
C SER A 272 -13.67 -4.27 -11.62
N GLY A 273 -14.60 -3.38 -11.95
CA GLY A 273 -15.12 -2.36 -11.01
C GLY A 273 -14.39 -1.01 -11.09
N ARG A 274 -13.48 -0.83 -12.04
CA ARG A 274 -12.66 0.38 -12.20
C ARG A 274 -12.96 1.18 -13.48
N GLY A 275 -14.00 0.79 -14.20
CA GLY A 275 -14.33 1.44 -15.48
C GLY A 275 -13.34 1.17 -16.61
N THR A 276 -12.35 0.30 -16.39
CA THR A 276 -11.28 -0.06 -17.29
C THR A 276 -11.63 -1.28 -18.14
N ARG A 277 -10.75 -1.62 -19.06
CA ARG A 277 -10.73 -2.94 -19.68
C ARG A 277 -10.25 -3.99 -18.69
N THR A 278 -10.58 -5.24 -18.93
CA THR A 278 -10.09 -6.35 -18.11
C THR A 278 -9.15 -7.23 -18.94
N ILE A 279 -8.03 -7.61 -18.33
CA ILE A 279 -7.05 -8.51 -18.96
C ILE A 279 -7.71 -9.88 -19.16
N PRO A 280 -7.77 -10.42 -20.40
CA PRO A 280 -8.38 -11.71 -20.65
C PRO A 280 -7.67 -12.84 -19.89
N ASN A 281 -8.45 -13.84 -19.47
CA ASN A 281 -7.90 -15.01 -18.79
C ASN A 281 -6.84 -15.72 -19.63
N GLY A 282 -5.74 -16.11 -19.01
CA GLY A 282 -4.62 -16.79 -19.65
C GLY A 282 -3.72 -15.87 -20.48
N THR A 283 -3.88 -14.55 -20.40
CA THR A 283 -2.91 -13.58 -20.92
C THR A 283 -1.63 -13.65 -20.10
N LEU A 284 -1.74 -13.51 -18.78
CA LEU A 284 -0.61 -13.54 -17.85
C LEU A 284 -0.10 -14.97 -17.66
N LYS A 285 1.22 -15.16 -17.73
CA LYS A 285 1.90 -16.45 -17.56
C LYS A 285 2.80 -16.50 -16.33
N GLY A 286 3.23 -15.37 -15.82
CA GLY A 286 3.95 -15.18 -14.56
C GLY A 286 3.84 -13.73 -14.16
N VAL A 287 3.68 -13.46 -12.85
CA VAL A 287 3.56 -12.10 -12.30
C VAL A 287 4.25 -12.05 -10.95
N HIS A 288 5.18 -11.12 -10.80
CA HIS A 288 5.95 -10.90 -9.60
C HIS A 288 5.76 -9.46 -9.13
N PHE A 289 5.24 -9.31 -7.93
CA PHE A 289 5.04 -8.00 -7.32
C PHE A 289 6.02 -7.85 -6.17
N VAL A 290 6.70 -6.71 -6.12
CA VAL A 290 7.53 -6.33 -4.98
C VAL A 290 7.05 -4.99 -4.41
N LYS A 291 7.07 -4.89 -3.09
CA LYS A 291 6.90 -3.65 -2.35
C LYS A 291 8.22 -3.33 -1.65
N THR A 292 8.73 -2.15 -1.90
CA THR A 292 9.91 -1.58 -1.25
C THR A 292 9.52 -0.41 -0.34
N PRO A 293 10.44 0.22 0.38
CA PRO A 293 10.17 1.45 1.10
C PRO A 293 9.63 2.61 0.22
N ASP A 294 10.17 2.78 -1.00
CA ASP A 294 9.93 3.96 -1.83
C ASP A 294 9.12 3.68 -3.12
N TYR A 295 8.84 2.42 -3.46
CA TYR A 295 8.04 2.10 -4.65
C TYR A 295 7.34 0.74 -4.56
N VAL A 296 6.39 0.54 -5.45
CA VAL A 296 5.85 -0.78 -5.80
C VAL A 296 6.20 -1.09 -7.25
N GLN A 297 6.44 -2.36 -7.53
CA GLN A 297 6.78 -2.81 -8.88
C GLN A 297 6.08 -4.14 -9.18
N VAL A 298 5.57 -4.26 -10.40
CA VAL A 298 5.05 -5.52 -10.92
C VAL A 298 5.75 -5.85 -12.23
N THR A 299 6.25 -7.07 -12.33
CA THR A 299 6.95 -7.59 -13.50
C THR A 299 6.36 -8.92 -13.92
N GLY A 300 6.51 -9.28 -15.17
CA GLY A 300 6.06 -10.59 -15.60
C GLY A 300 6.04 -10.80 -17.10
N VAL A 301 5.56 -11.98 -17.45
CA VAL A 301 5.48 -12.45 -18.83
C VAL A 301 4.06 -12.91 -19.20
N GLY A 302 3.74 -12.85 -20.47
CA GLY A 302 2.41 -13.18 -20.93
C GLY A 302 2.28 -13.36 -22.43
N ASP A 303 1.03 -13.35 -22.89
CA ASP A 303 0.64 -13.29 -24.30
C ASP A 303 -0.20 -12.02 -24.48
N PHE A 304 0.49 -10.90 -24.69
CA PHE A 304 -0.14 -9.58 -24.73
C PHE A 304 -0.76 -9.25 -26.08
N THR A 305 -0.67 -10.19 -27.06
CA THR A 305 -1.49 -10.11 -28.26
C THR A 305 -3.00 -10.11 -27.93
N LYS A 306 -3.36 -10.63 -26.77
CA LYS A 306 -4.75 -10.64 -26.26
C LYS A 306 -5.25 -9.30 -25.73
N ILE A 307 -4.36 -8.32 -25.60
CA ILE A 307 -4.67 -6.95 -25.22
C ILE A 307 -4.22 -5.94 -26.27
N ASN A 308 -4.30 -6.34 -27.54
CA ASN A 308 -4.11 -5.54 -28.74
C ASN A 308 -2.65 -5.23 -29.13
N ILE A 309 -1.65 -5.82 -28.50
CA ILE A 309 -0.25 -5.66 -28.90
C ILE A 309 0.05 -6.65 -30.04
N PRO A 310 0.56 -6.22 -31.20
CA PRO A 310 0.87 -7.13 -32.29
C PRO A 310 1.97 -8.13 -31.92
N LYS A 311 1.89 -9.33 -32.45
CA LYS A 311 2.95 -10.31 -32.27
C LYS A 311 4.26 -9.82 -32.91
N GLY A 312 5.35 -9.87 -32.12
CA GLY A 312 6.68 -9.41 -32.56
C GLY A 312 6.89 -7.92 -32.27
N ASP A 313 5.97 -7.27 -31.57
CA ASP A 313 6.20 -5.91 -31.07
C ASP A 313 7.20 -5.98 -29.90
N GLU A 314 8.35 -5.33 -30.06
CA GLU A 314 9.41 -5.28 -29.06
C GLU A 314 9.07 -4.32 -27.89
N GLY A 315 7.94 -3.59 -28.02
CA GLY A 315 7.39 -2.74 -26.97
C GLY A 315 7.85 -1.30 -27.00
N GLY A 316 7.58 -0.60 -25.90
CA GLY A 316 7.93 0.80 -25.68
C GLY A 316 7.80 1.18 -24.21
N GLU A 317 8.21 2.39 -23.91
CA GLU A 317 8.17 3.03 -22.58
C GLU A 317 6.91 3.89 -22.45
N LEU A 318 6.33 3.84 -21.26
CA LEU A 318 5.15 4.62 -20.88
C LEU A 318 5.45 5.30 -19.53
N ASP A 319 5.12 6.60 -19.43
CA ASP A 319 5.51 7.44 -18.30
C ASP A 319 4.55 8.63 -18.09
N PRO A 320 4.59 9.32 -16.91
CA PRO A 320 3.68 10.43 -16.62
C PRO A 320 4.01 11.72 -17.37
N HIS A 321 5.16 11.83 -18.01
CA HIS A 321 5.64 13.07 -18.59
C HIS A 321 5.64 13.05 -20.12
N GLY A 322 6.07 11.94 -20.74
CA GLY A 322 6.30 11.89 -22.17
C GLY A 322 7.29 12.96 -22.67
N ALA A 323 7.52 13.03 -23.95
CA ALA A 323 8.46 14.00 -24.52
C ALA A 323 8.01 15.47 -24.40
N ASP A 324 6.72 15.71 -24.23
CA ASP A 324 6.12 17.05 -24.22
C ASP A 324 5.52 17.47 -22.86
N GLY A 325 5.72 16.67 -21.82
CA GLY A 325 5.19 16.90 -20.48
C GLY A 325 3.71 16.52 -20.31
N ASN A 326 3.08 15.88 -21.30
CA ASN A 326 1.67 15.50 -21.25
C ASN A 326 1.44 14.03 -20.87
N GLY A 327 2.49 13.22 -20.85
CA GLY A 327 2.47 11.81 -20.52
C GLY A 327 2.26 10.87 -21.70
N ASN A 328 2.69 9.64 -21.50
CA ASN A 328 2.45 8.48 -22.35
C ASN A 328 1.82 7.37 -21.46
N PRO A 329 0.49 7.17 -21.48
CA PRO A 329 -0.51 7.88 -22.28
C PRO A 329 -0.78 9.31 -21.78
N VAL A 330 -1.29 10.14 -22.67
CA VAL A 330 -1.58 11.55 -22.36
C VAL A 330 -2.54 11.65 -21.17
N GLY A 331 -2.05 12.26 -20.06
CA GLY A 331 -2.83 12.44 -18.84
C GLY A 331 -3.18 11.15 -18.09
N GLY A 332 -2.43 10.07 -18.29
CA GLY A 332 -2.61 8.82 -17.57
C GLY A 332 -2.42 9.00 -16.05
N LEU A 333 -3.30 8.39 -15.25
CA LEU A 333 -3.23 8.39 -13.79
C LEU A 333 -2.88 7.02 -13.25
N VAL A 334 -2.05 6.98 -12.21
CA VAL A 334 -1.70 5.76 -11.50
C VAL A 334 -2.02 5.89 -10.02
N PHE A 335 -2.75 4.92 -9.49
CA PHE A 335 -3.16 4.87 -8.09
C PHE A 335 -2.83 3.53 -7.44
N GLY A 336 -2.70 3.54 -6.11
CA GLY A 336 -2.55 2.33 -5.32
C GLY A 336 -2.79 2.54 -3.83
N ASN A 337 -2.86 1.43 -3.09
CA ASN A 337 -3.01 1.42 -1.63
C ASN A 337 -1.97 0.52 -0.92
N SER A 338 -0.93 0.11 -1.60
CA SER A 338 0.10 -0.80 -1.06
C SER A 338 0.85 -0.21 0.13
N PHE A 339 0.90 1.12 0.26
CA PHE A 339 1.47 1.81 1.42
C PHE A 339 0.43 2.12 2.50
N GLY A 340 -0.70 1.42 2.49
CA GLY A 340 -1.74 1.49 3.51
C GLY A 340 -2.74 2.63 3.36
N ASN A 341 -2.40 3.66 2.59
CA ASN A 341 -3.28 4.77 2.25
C ASN A 341 -3.51 4.78 0.75
N ALA A 342 -4.68 5.24 0.34
CA ALA A 342 -4.93 5.55 -1.05
C ALA A 342 -3.93 6.62 -1.52
N LEU A 343 -3.14 6.31 -2.53
CA LEU A 343 -2.05 7.14 -3.03
C LEU A 343 -2.16 7.29 -4.55
N GLN A 344 -2.04 8.52 -5.05
CA GLN A 344 -1.71 8.76 -6.45
C GLN A 344 -0.21 8.73 -6.58
N TYR A 345 0.29 7.93 -7.53
CA TYR A 345 1.70 7.94 -7.89
C TYR A 345 1.90 8.95 -9.02
N HIS A 346 2.65 10.01 -8.76
CA HIS A 346 2.96 11.06 -9.73
C HIS A 346 4.18 10.70 -10.58
N GLU A 347 5.02 9.82 -10.07
CA GLU A 347 6.19 9.29 -10.75
C GLU A 347 6.01 7.78 -10.95
N TRP A 348 6.02 7.35 -12.19
CA TRP A 348 5.92 5.94 -12.57
C TRP A 348 6.56 5.70 -13.93
N THR A 349 6.97 4.49 -14.21
CA THR A 349 7.46 4.07 -15.53
C THR A 349 7.00 2.66 -15.82
N SER A 350 6.65 2.37 -17.05
CA SER A 350 6.15 1.08 -17.50
C SER A 350 6.69 0.75 -18.87
N PHE A 351 7.07 -0.51 -19.05
CA PHE A 351 7.42 -1.07 -20.35
C PHE A 351 6.57 -2.28 -20.60
N ILE A 352 6.12 -2.44 -21.84
CA ILE A 352 5.37 -3.62 -22.27
C ILE A 352 5.69 -3.94 -23.72
N SER A 353 5.81 -5.25 -24.01
CA SER A 353 5.96 -5.83 -25.35
C SER A 353 4.86 -6.86 -25.61
N ASP A 354 4.96 -7.64 -26.68
CA ASP A 354 4.03 -8.73 -26.95
C ASP A 354 4.12 -9.88 -25.92
N SER A 355 5.19 -9.95 -25.12
CA SER A 355 5.52 -11.11 -24.25
C SER A 355 6.00 -10.79 -22.85
N GLU A 356 6.45 -9.56 -22.57
CA GLU A 356 7.02 -9.14 -21.29
C GLU A 356 6.46 -7.78 -20.87
N PHE A 357 6.36 -7.54 -19.56
CA PHE A 357 6.03 -6.24 -19.01
C PHE A 357 6.75 -5.97 -17.69
N CYS A 358 6.93 -4.70 -17.40
CA CYS A 358 7.30 -4.20 -16.09
C CYS A 358 6.65 -2.84 -15.83
N PHE A 359 6.27 -2.60 -14.58
CA PHE A 359 5.62 -1.38 -14.18
C PHE A 359 6.04 -1.04 -12.75
N ARG A 360 6.66 0.11 -12.56
CA ARG A 360 7.07 0.66 -11.27
C ARG A 360 6.34 1.96 -11.01
N ALA A 361 5.86 2.14 -9.77
CA ALA A 361 5.20 3.35 -9.31
C ALA A 361 5.82 3.80 -7.99
N CYS A 362 6.36 5.01 -7.97
CA CYS A 362 7.26 5.51 -6.95
C CYS A 362 6.62 6.57 -6.06
N THR A 363 7.09 6.64 -4.81
CA THR A 363 6.63 7.61 -3.81
C THR A 363 7.82 8.15 -3.00
N GLY A 364 7.57 9.16 -2.18
CA GLY A 364 8.62 9.75 -1.35
C GLY A 364 9.54 10.71 -2.11
N PRO A 365 10.59 11.20 -1.43
CA PRO A 365 11.44 12.28 -1.97
C PRO A 365 12.31 11.84 -3.16
N ASN A 366 12.51 10.54 -3.36
CA ASN A 366 13.33 9.98 -4.43
C ASN A 366 12.50 9.42 -5.59
N ALA A 367 11.18 9.71 -5.63
CA ALA A 367 10.27 9.11 -6.60
C ALA A 367 10.73 9.31 -8.05
N ALA A 368 11.08 10.54 -8.45
CA ALA A 368 11.55 10.83 -9.80
C ALA A 368 12.86 10.10 -10.16
N GLN A 369 13.72 9.81 -9.17
CA GLN A 369 14.96 9.08 -9.40
C GLN A 369 14.72 7.57 -9.50
N ASN A 370 13.81 7.05 -8.69
CA ASN A 370 13.47 5.63 -8.66
C ASN A 370 12.57 5.20 -9.84
N CYS A 371 11.83 6.14 -10.42
CA CYS A 371 11.00 5.98 -11.60
C CYS A 371 11.48 6.85 -12.76
N GLN A 372 12.81 6.88 -12.99
CA GLN A 372 13.39 7.68 -14.06
C GLN A 372 12.93 7.18 -15.43
N HIS A 373 12.46 8.10 -16.28
CA HIS A 373 11.83 7.82 -17.57
C HIS A 373 12.62 8.38 -18.77
N ILE A 374 13.96 8.35 -18.71
CA ILE A 374 14.85 8.77 -19.80
C ILE A 374 15.61 7.62 -20.45
N TYR A 375 15.22 6.39 -20.14
CA TYR A 375 15.90 5.17 -20.61
C TYR A 375 14.98 4.32 -21.49
N ASP A 376 14.23 4.96 -22.39
CA ASP A 376 13.11 4.45 -23.18
C ASP A 376 13.43 3.16 -23.97
N VAL A 377 14.66 3.03 -24.49
CA VAL A 377 15.05 1.89 -25.31
C VAL A 377 15.74 0.77 -24.54
N MET A 378 15.82 0.89 -23.18
CA MET A 378 16.56 -0.08 -22.37
C MET A 378 15.72 -1.29 -21.95
N GLY A 379 14.41 -1.19 -22.04
CA GLY A 379 13.47 -2.27 -21.71
C GLY A 379 13.42 -2.67 -20.23
N CYS A 380 12.63 -3.69 -19.94
CA CYS A 380 12.29 -4.12 -18.58
C CYS A 380 13.50 -4.56 -17.75
N SER A 381 14.28 -5.50 -18.25
CA SER A 381 15.36 -6.12 -17.47
C SER A 381 16.48 -5.15 -17.07
N TRP A 382 16.67 -4.06 -17.82
CA TRP A 382 17.65 -3.05 -17.51
C TRP A 382 17.08 -1.97 -16.56
N ASN A 383 15.86 -1.50 -16.81
CA ASN A 383 15.20 -0.46 -15.99
C ASN A 383 14.67 -0.98 -14.66
N MET A 384 14.13 -2.18 -14.66
CA MET A 384 13.47 -2.80 -13.51
C MET A 384 13.96 -4.23 -13.31
N PRO A 385 15.24 -4.43 -12.90
CA PRO A 385 15.78 -5.76 -12.63
C PRO A 385 14.92 -6.48 -11.59
N ALA A 386 14.37 -7.64 -11.95
CA ALA A 386 13.45 -8.40 -11.10
C ALA A 386 13.32 -9.85 -11.56
N ASN A 387 12.38 -10.58 -10.96
CA ASN A 387 11.95 -11.89 -11.44
C ASN A 387 10.97 -11.72 -12.62
N TYR A 388 11.21 -12.43 -13.72
CA TYR A 388 10.37 -12.52 -14.90
C TYR A 388 9.99 -13.96 -15.25
N ASP A 389 10.12 -14.89 -14.30
CA ASP A 389 9.87 -16.30 -14.53
C ASP A 389 8.37 -16.57 -14.81
N ALA A 390 8.12 -17.39 -15.81
CA ALA A 390 6.79 -17.91 -16.06
C ALA A 390 6.38 -18.97 -15.02
N GLY A 391 5.07 -19.15 -14.84
CA GLY A 391 4.51 -20.19 -13.96
C GLY A 391 4.37 -19.81 -12.49
N SER A 392 4.91 -18.67 -12.07
CA SER A 392 4.82 -18.18 -10.70
C SER A 392 4.03 -16.87 -10.63
N PHE A 393 3.27 -16.73 -9.54
CA PHE A 393 2.55 -15.51 -9.20
C PHE A 393 2.77 -15.27 -7.71
N GLU A 394 3.35 -14.13 -7.35
CA GLU A 394 3.75 -13.89 -5.97
C GLU A 394 3.76 -12.40 -5.59
N ASN A 395 3.60 -12.12 -4.30
CA ASN A 395 3.87 -10.83 -3.70
C ASN A 395 5.06 -10.97 -2.76
N CYS A 396 6.02 -10.07 -2.88
CA CYS A 396 7.23 -10.04 -2.07
C CYS A 396 7.44 -8.65 -1.46
N ASP A 397 8.21 -8.59 -0.39
CA ASP A 397 8.89 -7.37 0.05
C ASP A 397 10.31 -7.35 -0.53
N ALA A 398 10.88 -6.16 -0.73
CA ALA A 398 12.27 -5.97 -1.13
C ALA A 398 12.84 -4.67 -0.55
N ASP A 399 14.16 -4.53 -0.55
CA ASP A 399 14.80 -3.24 -0.40
C ASP A 399 14.70 -2.45 -1.72
N ASP A 400 14.92 -1.14 -1.68
CA ASP A 400 14.97 -0.35 -2.91
C ASP A 400 16.18 -0.78 -3.75
N ASP A 401 15.98 -0.88 -5.07
CA ASP A 401 17.06 -1.06 -6.03
C ASP A 401 17.95 0.19 -6.10
N LEU A 402 19.14 0.02 -6.63
CA LEU A 402 19.92 1.16 -7.08
C LEU A 402 19.17 1.87 -8.23
N PRO A 403 19.10 3.21 -8.22
CA PRO A 403 18.41 3.95 -9.28
C PRO A 403 19.01 3.62 -10.65
N MET A 404 18.15 3.40 -11.64
CA MET A 404 18.55 3.10 -13.01
C MET A 404 19.50 4.18 -13.55
N GLY A 405 20.55 3.76 -14.25
CA GLY A 405 21.53 4.66 -14.85
C GLY A 405 22.52 5.30 -13.89
N VAL A 406 22.39 5.11 -12.56
CA VAL A 406 23.29 5.70 -11.55
C VAL A 406 24.30 4.66 -11.08
N TYR A 407 25.59 4.90 -11.32
CA TYR A 407 26.70 4.01 -10.98
C TYR A 407 27.69 4.74 -10.05
N GLY A 408 27.53 4.56 -8.75
CA GLY A 408 28.28 5.28 -7.73
C GLY A 408 27.99 6.78 -7.76
N THR A 409 28.98 7.60 -8.14
CA THR A 409 28.82 9.05 -8.28
C THR A 409 28.56 9.51 -9.71
N SER A 410 28.44 8.58 -10.66
CA SER A 410 28.26 8.88 -12.09
C SER A 410 26.88 8.48 -12.56
N THR A 411 26.31 9.27 -13.45
CA THR A 411 25.07 8.95 -14.16
C THR A 411 25.40 8.69 -15.63
N TRP A 412 24.92 7.55 -16.12
CA TRP A 412 24.97 7.22 -17.55
C TRP A 412 23.65 7.70 -18.21
N TYR A 413 23.76 8.19 -19.41
CA TYR A 413 22.60 8.62 -20.18
C TYR A 413 22.46 7.77 -21.45
N GLN A 414 21.21 7.43 -21.80
CA GLN A 414 20.89 6.66 -23.00
C GLN A 414 21.60 7.24 -24.23
N GLY A 415 22.19 6.36 -25.05
CA GLY A 415 22.98 6.75 -26.23
C GLY A 415 24.48 6.97 -25.98
N GLN A 416 24.95 7.00 -24.74
CA GLN A 416 26.38 7.03 -24.44
C GLN A 416 26.98 5.64 -24.60
N SER A 417 28.26 5.56 -25.01
CA SER A 417 29.00 4.32 -25.15
C SER A 417 30.14 4.25 -24.15
N PRO A 418 30.40 3.07 -23.50
CA PRO A 418 29.62 1.84 -23.60
C PRO A 418 28.33 1.90 -22.78
N THR A 419 27.30 1.13 -23.18
CA THR A 419 26.11 0.92 -22.35
C THR A 419 26.50 0.07 -21.14
N PRO A 420 26.23 0.53 -19.90
CA PRO A 420 26.55 -0.24 -18.70
C PRO A 420 25.59 -1.43 -18.54
N ALA A 421 26.03 -2.44 -17.81
CA ALA A 421 25.13 -3.53 -17.42
C ALA A 421 23.99 -3.02 -16.53
N ALA A 422 22.84 -3.67 -16.60
CA ALA A 422 21.76 -3.46 -15.63
C ALA A 422 22.25 -3.66 -14.19
N HIS A 423 21.64 -2.96 -13.25
CA HIS A 423 21.85 -3.27 -11.83
C HIS A 423 21.35 -4.68 -11.51
N PRO A 424 21.92 -5.37 -10.52
CA PRO A 424 21.33 -6.61 -10.01
C PRO A 424 19.98 -6.28 -9.37
N ALA A 425 19.00 -7.17 -9.53
CA ALA A 425 17.72 -7.04 -8.84
C ALA A 425 17.92 -7.00 -7.32
N ALA A 426 17.17 -6.16 -6.63
CA ALA A 426 17.12 -6.16 -5.18
C ALA A 426 16.66 -7.53 -4.65
N LYS A 427 17.22 -7.93 -3.53
CA LYS A 427 16.86 -9.21 -2.90
C LYS A 427 15.44 -9.13 -2.35
N SER A 428 14.55 -9.92 -2.93
CA SER A 428 13.19 -10.09 -2.41
C SER A 428 13.16 -10.98 -1.17
N SER A 429 12.15 -10.75 -0.33
CA SER A 429 11.89 -11.49 0.91
C SER A 429 10.38 -11.61 1.14
N ASN A 430 9.97 -12.42 2.12
CA ASN A 430 8.56 -12.59 2.50
C ASN A 430 7.62 -12.93 1.32
N CYS A 431 8.14 -13.59 0.30
CA CYS A 431 7.36 -13.91 -0.89
C CYS A 431 6.20 -14.85 -0.57
N ALA A 432 5.00 -14.42 -0.90
CA ALA A 432 3.78 -15.18 -0.73
C ALA A 432 3.17 -15.50 -2.11
N PRO A 433 2.96 -16.79 -2.44
CA PRO A 433 2.33 -17.17 -3.69
C PRO A 433 0.87 -16.70 -3.73
N VAL A 434 0.42 -16.27 -4.90
CA VAL A 434 -0.98 -15.93 -5.15
C VAL A 434 -1.52 -16.72 -6.34
N ALA A 435 -2.84 -16.85 -6.42
CA ALA A 435 -3.45 -17.45 -7.60
C ALA A 435 -3.27 -16.57 -8.82
N SER A 436 -3.10 -17.18 -10.00
CA SER A 436 -3.11 -16.44 -11.26
C SER A 436 -4.38 -15.58 -11.36
N PRO A 437 -4.25 -14.27 -11.65
CA PRO A 437 -5.41 -13.40 -11.79
C PRO A 437 -6.36 -13.94 -12.86
N THR A 438 -7.61 -14.17 -12.47
CA THR A 438 -8.68 -14.54 -13.40
C THR A 438 -9.77 -13.49 -13.33
N VAL A 439 -10.00 -12.80 -14.42
CA VAL A 439 -11.16 -11.93 -14.56
C VAL A 439 -12.30 -12.77 -15.08
N GLY A 440 -13.08 -13.31 -14.16
CA GLY A 440 -14.38 -13.92 -14.48
C GLY A 440 -15.50 -12.93 -14.17
N PRO A 441 -16.74 -13.12 -14.70
CA PRO A 441 -17.89 -12.52 -14.08
C PRO A 441 -17.81 -12.86 -12.59
N ALA A 442 -18.09 -11.90 -11.71
CA ALA A 442 -18.00 -12.09 -10.28
C ALA A 442 -18.73 -13.40 -9.90
N ARG A 443 -18.02 -14.51 -9.93
CA ARG A 443 -18.50 -15.74 -9.32
C ARG A 443 -18.55 -15.40 -7.85
N ARG A 444 -19.74 -15.32 -7.29
CA ARG A 444 -19.92 -15.47 -5.86
C ARG A 444 -19.03 -16.66 -5.48
N ARG A 445 -17.96 -16.41 -4.76
CA ARG A 445 -17.23 -17.46 -4.06
C ARG A 445 -18.26 -18.02 -3.08
N LEU A 446 -18.91 -19.07 -3.48
CA LEU A 446 -19.43 -20.03 -2.50
C LEU A 446 -18.16 -20.62 -1.89
N ASP A 447 -17.85 -20.17 -0.67
CA ASP A 447 -16.78 -20.76 0.11
C ASP A 447 -16.98 -22.27 0.11
N ALA A 448 -16.00 -22.98 -0.44
CA ALA A 448 -15.90 -24.42 -0.34
C ALA A 448 -15.69 -24.74 1.16
N GLY A 449 -16.76 -25.06 1.87
CA GLY A 449 -16.68 -25.34 3.30
C GLY A 449 -18.00 -25.73 3.97
N PHE A 450 -19.05 -25.97 3.19
CA PHE A 450 -20.22 -26.67 3.75
C PHE A 450 -20.59 -27.83 2.85
N GLU A 451 -20.14 -29.00 3.27
CA GLU A 451 -20.65 -30.27 2.78
C GLU A 451 -22.14 -30.34 3.19
N TYR A 452 -23.03 -30.17 2.21
CA TYR A 452 -24.45 -30.31 2.41
C TYR A 452 -24.72 -31.81 2.64
N VAL A 453 -24.83 -32.24 3.90
CA VAL A 453 -25.38 -33.53 4.23
C VAL A 453 -26.84 -33.52 3.78
N ARG A 454 -27.09 -34.20 2.67
CA ARG A 454 -28.44 -34.44 2.16
C ARG A 454 -29.22 -35.17 3.23
N MET A 455 -30.22 -34.53 3.83
CA MET A 455 -31.21 -35.25 4.63
C MET A 455 -31.97 -36.20 3.71
N PRO A 456 -32.22 -37.43 4.15
CA PRO A 456 -33.03 -38.38 3.37
C PRO A 456 -34.45 -37.85 3.25
N ASP A 457 -35.02 -38.00 2.05
CA ASP A 457 -36.41 -37.68 1.74
C ASP A 457 -37.35 -38.37 2.73
N PRO A 458 -38.39 -37.67 3.23
CA PRO A 458 -39.39 -38.32 4.08
C PRO A 458 -40.14 -39.36 3.28
N THR A 459 -40.12 -40.61 3.80
CA THR A 459 -40.90 -41.73 3.29
C THR A 459 -42.38 -41.36 3.28
N PRO A 460 -43.14 -41.58 2.19
CA PRO A 460 -44.57 -41.32 2.19
C PRO A 460 -45.27 -42.33 3.13
N ALA A 461 -46.19 -41.77 3.94
CA ALA A 461 -47.03 -42.57 4.84
C ALA A 461 -47.94 -43.52 4.05
N PRO A 462 -48.19 -44.73 4.56
CA PRO A 462 -49.09 -45.68 3.89
C PRO A 462 -50.53 -45.15 3.96
N VAL A 463 -51.18 -45.16 2.79
CA VAL A 463 -52.63 -44.90 2.66
C VAL A 463 -53.38 -46.11 3.21
N MET A 464 -54.21 -45.89 4.24
CA MET A 464 -55.27 -46.78 4.62
C MET A 464 -56.55 -46.46 3.86
#